data_328f32d7d5e94d53ffc20ba9cd6c3408
#
_entry.id   328f32d7d5e94d53ffc20ba9cd6c3408
#
_cell.length_a   1.000
_cell.length_b   1.000
_cell.length_c   1.000
_cell.angle_alpha   90.00
_cell.angle_beta   90.00
_cell.angle_gamma   90.00
#
_symmetry.space_group_name_H-M   'P 1'
#
loop_
_entity.id
_entity.type
_entity.pdbx_description
1 polymer ?
#
loop_
_entity_poly.entity_id
_entity_poly.type
_entity_poly.pdbx_seq_one_letter_code
_entity_poly.pdbx_strand_id
1 'polypeptide(L)'
;MGFKCGLVGMPNVGKSSIFNLLTSQKIDAKNFPFCTIDPNIATVEVPDERLDKLAVLNSSKSKVNAVIEFVDIAGLIKGASKGEGLGNDFLTHIKNTDAIAHVVRFFIDDDIIHVNGKPNPDSDFSDINSELMLSDIATLESTL
;
A
#
# COMPACT_ATOMS: atom_id res chain seq x y z
N MET A 1 8.18 9.28 -13.13
CA MET A 1 7.04 9.00 -12.24
C MET A 1 7.22 7.59 -11.72
N GLY A 2 7.29 7.39 -10.40
CA GLY A 2 7.29 6.07 -9.78
C GLY A 2 5.86 5.55 -9.68
N PHE A 3 5.69 4.22 -9.70
CA PHE A 3 4.41 3.55 -9.48
C PHE A 3 4.14 3.50 -7.97
N LYS A 4 2.98 3.99 -7.53
CA LYS A 4 2.58 4.02 -6.12
C LYS A 4 1.59 2.93 -5.80
N CYS A 5 1.90 2.12 -4.78
CA CYS A 5 1.04 1.03 -4.31
C CYS A 5 0.66 1.28 -2.84
N GLY A 6 -0.63 1.47 -2.58
CA GLY A 6 -1.15 1.63 -1.22
C GLY A 6 -1.32 0.27 -0.54
N LEU A 7 -0.74 0.10 0.65
CA LEU A 7 -1.02 -1.06 1.50
C LEU A 7 -2.28 -0.78 2.31
N VAL A 8 -3.34 -1.56 2.10
CA VAL A 8 -4.59 -1.44 2.84
C VAL A 8 -4.93 -2.75 3.56
N GLY A 9 -5.66 -2.67 4.64
CA GLY A 9 -6.08 -3.84 5.42
C GLY A 9 -6.70 -3.43 6.75
N MET A 10 -7.42 -4.35 7.37
CA MET A 10 -7.96 -4.17 8.70
C MET A 10 -6.83 -3.97 9.74
N PRO A 11 -7.11 -3.38 10.90
CA PRO A 11 -6.12 -3.32 11.98
C PRO A 11 -5.61 -4.71 12.38
N ASN A 12 -4.34 -4.80 12.73
CA ASN A 12 -3.69 -6.04 13.23
C ASN A 12 -3.67 -7.23 12.27
N VAL A 13 -3.72 -6.97 10.96
CA VAL A 13 -3.61 -8.03 9.92
C VAL A 13 -2.16 -8.30 9.48
N GLY A 14 -1.19 -7.52 9.98
CA GLY A 14 0.22 -7.64 9.61
C GLY A 14 0.70 -6.62 8.56
N LYS A 15 -0.11 -5.61 8.24
CA LYS A 15 0.20 -4.56 7.27
C LYS A 15 1.52 -3.85 7.60
N SER A 16 1.69 -3.36 8.83
CA SER A 16 2.92 -2.70 9.26
C SER A 16 4.15 -3.63 9.28
N SER A 17 3.94 -4.94 9.50
CA SER A 17 5.03 -5.92 9.41
C SER A 17 5.52 -6.06 7.97
N ILE A 18 4.61 -6.13 7.00
CA ILE A 18 4.95 -6.13 5.57
C ILE A 18 5.65 -4.83 5.20
N PHE A 19 5.11 -3.68 5.63
CA PHE A 19 5.73 -2.39 5.37
C PHE A 19 7.15 -2.30 5.92
N ASN A 20 7.37 -2.77 7.16
CA ASN A 20 8.70 -2.79 7.78
C ASN A 20 9.68 -3.71 7.03
N LEU A 21 9.22 -4.86 6.51
CA LEU A 21 10.05 -5.72 5.65
C LEU A 21 10.44 -5.00 4.36
N LEU A 22 9.52 -4.30 3.73
CA LEU A 22 9.79 -3.51 2.53
C LEU A 22 10.75 -2.36 2.84
N THR A 23 10.58 -1.67 3.97
CA THR A 23 11.49 -0.59 4.39
C THR A 23 12.89 -1.08 4.75
N SER A 24 13.04 -2.32 5.21
CA SER A 24 14.37 -2.90 5.47
C SER A 24 15.19 -3.11 4.18
N GLN A 25 14.51 -3.19 3.03
CA GLN A 25 15.11 -3.25 1.70
C GLN A 25 15.20 -1.87 1.04
N LYS A 26 14.94 -0.82 1.82
CA LYS A 26 14.86 0.57 1.33
C LYS A 26 16.19 1.00 0.71
N ILE A 27 16.09 1.49 -0.51
CA ILE A 27 17.20 2.14 -1.19
C ILE A 27 17.40 3.53 -0.59
N ASP A 28 18.65 3.97 -0.56
CA ASP A 28 18.96 5.33 -0.18
C ASP A 28 18.31 6.29 -1.18
N ALA A 29 17.24 6.96 -0.76
CA ALA A 29 16.44 7.88 -1.59
C ALA A 29 17.29 8.98 -2.25
N LYS A 30 18.52 9.21 -1.71
CA LYS A 30 19.50 10.14 -2.28
C LYS A 30 19.98 9.76 -3.68
N ASN A 31 19.87 8.48 -4.05
CA ASN A 31 20.33 7.97 -5.34
C ASN A 31 19.25 8.05 -6.44
N PHE A 32 18.01 8.36 -6.08
CA PHE A 32 16.89 8.48 -7.01
C PHE A 32 16.32 9.90 -6.99
N PRO A 33 16.45 10.66 -8.09
CA PRO A 33 15.80 11.94 -8.19
C PRO A 33 14.27 11.76 -8.11
N PHE A 34 13.61 12.56 -7.28
CA PHE A 34 12.15 12.58 -7.05
C PHE A 34 11.57 11.55 -6.06
N CYS A 35 12.38 10.86 -5.25
CA CYS A 35 11.85 10.07 -4.13
C CYS A 35 11.50 10.97 -2.94
N THR A 36 10.27 10.83 -2.44
CA THR A 36 9.78 11.55 -1.27
C THR A 36 10.35 10.91 0.00
N ILE A 37 10.91 11.71 0.90
CA ILE A 37 11.31 11.24 2.23
C ILE A 37 10.09 11.40 3.15
N ASP A 38 9.25 10.38 3.18
CA ASP A 38 8.09 10.29 4.07
C ASP A 38 8.21 9.00 4.90
N PRO A 39 7.98 9.03 6.22
CA PRO A 39 8.05 7.84 7.07
C PRO A 39 7.04 6.76 6.67
N ASN A 40 5.97 7.13 5.99
CA ASN A 40 4.93 6.22 5.53
C ASN A 40 5.14 5.73 4.08
N ILE A 41 6.27 6.06 3.45
CA ILE A 41 6.58 5.64 2.09
C ILE A 41 7.85 4.80 2.07
N ALA A 42 7.76 3.59 1.52
CA ALA A 42 8.89 2.70 1.26
C ALA A 42 9.15 2.62 -0.25
N THR A 43 10.31 3.09 -0.70
CA THR A 43 10.73 2.93 -2.09
C THR A 43 11.56 1.67 -2.22
N VAL A 44 11.15 0.76 -3.11
CA VAL A 44 11.78 -0.54 -3.32
C VAL A 44 12.12 -0.71 -4.80
N GLU A 45 13.33 -1.19 -5.10
CA GLU A 45 13.72 -1.56 -6.47
C GLU A 45 12.99 -2.81 -6.93
N VAL A 46 12.65 -2.81 -8.22
CA VAL A 46 12.14 -4.00 -8.90
C VAL A 46 13.31 -4.70 -9.59
N PRO A 47 13.74 -5.88 -9.08
CA PRO A 47 14.79 -6.65 -9.76
C PRO A 47 14.34 -7.07 -11.15
N ASP A 48 15.18 -6.85 -12.16
CA ASP A 48 14.90 -7.25 -13.54
C ASP A 48 16.16 -7.83 -14.20
N GLU A 49 16.21 -9.15 -14.33
CA GLU A 49 17.32 -9.86 -14.98
C GLU A 49 17.50 -9.48 -16.45
N ARG A 50 16.42 -9.00 -17.11
CA ARG A 50 16.50 -8.55 -18.52
C ARG A 50 17.34 -7.28 -18.61
N LEU A 51 17.19 -6.39 -17.62
CA LEU A 51 17.98 -5.16 -17.53
C LEU A 51 19.45 -5.50 -17.30
N ASP A 52 19.75 -6.50 -16.49
CA ASP A 52 21.12 -6.97 -16.26
C ASP A 52 21.78 -7.47 -17.56
N LYS A 53 21.07 -8.31 -18.31
CA LYS A 53 21.53 -8.83 -19.59
C LYS A 53 21.74 -7.73 -20.62
N LEU A 54 20.82 -6.76 -20.69
CA LEU A 54 20.93 -5.60 -21.59
C LEU A 54 22.11 -4.71 -21.22
N ALA A 55 22.35 -4.47 -19.94
CA ALA A 55 23.48 -3.68 -19.48
C ALA A 55 24.82 -4.29 -19.86
N VAL A 56 24.95 -5.62 -19.75
CA VAL A 56 26.15 -6.34 -20.17
C VAL A 56 26.30 -6.27 -21.70
N LEU A 57 25.24 -6.56 -22.46
CA LEU A 57 25.26 -6.58 -23.91
C LEU A 57 25.68 -5.22 -24.51
N ASN A 58 25.21 -4.13 -23.92
CA ASN A 58 25.48 -2.77 -24.38
C ASN A 58 26.69 -2.12 -23.69
N SER A 59 27.42 -2.84 -22.84
CA SER A 59 28.54 -2.29 -22.04
C SER A 59 28.15 -1.01 -21.32
N SER A 60 26.95 -0.99 -20.72
CA SER A 60 26.37 0.20 -20.06
C SER A 60 27.21 0.62 -18.87
N LYS A 61 27.48 1.93 -18.72
CA LYS A 61 28.24 2.50 -17.60
C LYS A 61 27.47 2.46 -16.28
N SER A 62 26.16 2.48 -16.35
CA SER A 62 25.27 2.43 -15.20
C SER A 62 23.97 1.72 -15.53
N LYS A 63 23.33 1.16 -14.53
CA LYS A 63 22.04 0.50 -14.58
C LYS A 63 21.14 1.12 -13.50
N VAL A 64 19.89 1.43 -13.84
CA VAL A 64 18.89 1.93 -12.90
C VAL A 64 17.65 1.07 -13.04
N ASN A 65 17.28 0.38 -11.96
CA ASN A 65 16.07 -0.44 -11.91
C ASN A 65 14.82 0.46 -11.79
N ALA A 66 13.67 -0.08 -12.20
CA ALA A 66 12.40 0.54 -11.84
C ALA A 66 12.19 0.51 -10.33
N VAL A 67 11.41 1.44 -9.81
CA VAL A 67 11.07 1.51 -8.38
C VAL A 67 9.56 1.53 -8.18
N ILE A 68 9.12 0.95 -7.08
CA ILE A 68 7.75 1.04 -6.58
C ILE A 68 7.79 1.76 -5.25
N GLU A 69 6.89 2.72 -5.07
CA GLU A 69 6.64 3.37 -3.79
C GLU A 69 5.47 2.66 -3.10
N PHE A 70 5.74 1.99 -1.98
CA PHE A 70 4.69 1.47 -1.11
C PHE A 70 4.31 2.51 -0.08
N VAL A 71 3.02 2.80 0.03
CA VAL A 71 2.47 3.75 0.99
C VAL A 71 1.73 2.97 2.08
N ASP A 72 2.15 3.11 3.34
CA ASP A 72 1.42 2.54 4.47
C ASP A 72 0.18 3.40 4.75
N ILE A 73 -0.97 2.93 4.29
CA ILE A 73 -2.24 3.61 4.53
C ILE A 73 -2.81 3.09 5.85
N ALA A 74 -3.05 3.99 6.81
CA ALA A 74 -3.59 3.64 8.11
C ALA A 74 -4.85 2.76 7.97
N GLY A 75 -4.93 1.71 8.79
CA GLY A 75 -6.00 0.71 8.70
C GLY A 75 -7.39 1.33 8.78
N LEU A 76 -8.29 0.78 8.00
CA LEU A 76 -9.68 1.20 7.90
C LEU A 76 -10.43 0.85 9.19
N ILE A 77 -11.08 1.83 9.80
CA ILE A 77 -12.04 1.60 10.88
C ILE A 77 -13.44 1.59 10.23
N LYS A 78 -14.24 0.58 10.54
CA LYS A 78 -15.61 0.42 10.03
C LYS A 78 -16.41 1.72 10.19
N GLY A 79 -17.03 2.21 9.10
CA GLY A 79 -17.76 3.49 9.11
C GLY A 79 -16.96 4.70 8.60
N ALA A 80 -15.79 4.48 8.04
CA ALA A 80 -14.92 5.53 7.49
C ALA A 80 -15.61 6.38 6.41
N SER A 81 -16.49 5.78 5.63
CA SER A 81 -17.26 6.44 4.56
C SER A 81 -18.34 7.39 5.08
N LYS A 82 -18.76 7.29 6.36
CA LYS A 82 -19.82 8.14 6.94
C LYS A 82 -19.32 9.47 7.52
N GLY A 83 -18.06 9.86 7.25
CA GLY A 83 -17.57 11.19 7.57
C GLY A 83 -17.10 11.40 9.02
N GLU A 84 -16.99 10.34 9.81
CA GLU A 84 -16.45 10.43 11.17
C GLU A 84 -14.91 10.30 11.16
N GLY A 85 -14.22 11.43 10.96
CA GLY A 85 -12.80 11.58 11.26
C GLY A 85 -11.83 10.88 10.29
N LEU A 86 -11.19 9.81 10.72
CA LEU A 86 -10.09 9.12 10.03
C LEU A 86 -10.43 8.51 8.65
N GLY A 87 -11.72 8.39 8.32
CA GLY A 87 -12.17 7.81 7.06
C GLY A 87 -11.85 8.64 5.82
N ASN A 88 -11.95 9.95 5.92
CA ASN A 88 -11.67 10.86 4.81
C ASN A 88 -10.18 10.87 4.45
N ASP A 89 -9.29 10.75 5.44
CA ASP A 89 -7.84 10.70 5.22
C ASP A 89 -7.45 9.38 4.52
N PHE A 90 -8.05 8.26 4.95
CA PHE A 90 -7.85 6.95 4.31
C PHE A 90 -8.20 6.98 2.82
N LEU A 91 -9.38 7.48 2.49
CA LEU A 91 -9.85 7.57 1.10
C LEU A 91 -9.02 8.55 0.26
N THR A 92 -8.55 9.64 0.87
CA THR A 92 -7.65 10.59 0.21
C THR A 92 -6.31 9.96 -0.11
N HIS A 93 -5.75 9.15 0.81
CA HIS A 93 -4.50 8.43 0.56
C HIS A 93 -4.64 7.40 -0.56
N ILE A 94 -5.74 6.65 -0.60
CA ILE A 94 -6.02 5.68 -1.68
C ILE A 94 -6.11 6.37 -3.04
N LYS A 95 -6.81 7.48 -3.16
CA LYS A 95 -6.95 8.24 -4.42
C LYS A 95 -5.62 8.71 -5.00
N ASN A 96 -4.57 8.79 -4.19
CA ASN A 96 -3.23 9.20 -4.60
C ASN A 96 -2.31 8.01 -4.93
N THR A 97 -2.85 6.79 -5.05
CA THR A 97 -2.11 5.58 -5.42
C THR A 97 -2.56 5.03 -6.77
N ASP A 98 -1.63 4.38 -7.47
CA ASP A 98 -1.90 3.76 -8.80
C ASP A 98 -2.51 2.37 -8.66
N ALA A 99 -2.24 1.70 -7.52
CA ALA A 99 -2.79 0.39 -7.18
C ALA A 99 -2.90 0.21 -5.67
N ILE A 100 -3.65 -0.82 -5.27
CA ILE A 100 -3.86 -1.20 -3.87
C ILE A 100 -3.39 -2.64 -3.67
N ALA A 101 -2.58 -2.87 -2.65
CA ALA A 101 -2.27 -4.20 -2.12
C ALA A 101 -3.10 -4.41 -0.85
N HIS A 102 -4.11 -5.27 -0.95
CA HIS A 102 -5.01 -5.56 0.15
C HIS A 102 -4.43 -6.69 1.02
N VAL A 103 -4.09 -6.37 2.27
CA VAL A 103 -3.54 -7.29 3.26
C VAL A 103 -4.67 -7.90 4.08
N VAL A 104 -4.84 -9.22 3.99
CA VAL A 104 -5.89 -9.98 4.67
C VAL A 104 -5.24 -11.01 5.59
N ARG A 105 -5.74 -11.13 6.82
CA ARG A 105 -5.22 -12.06 7.83
C ARG A 105 -5.89 -13.42 7.70
N PHE A 106 -5.09 -14.46 7.40
CA PHE A 106 -5.53 -15.87 7.35
C PHE A 106 -5.08 -16.68 8.57
N PHE A 107 -4.08 -16.20 9.31
CA PHE A 107 -3.57 -16.90 10.48
C PHE A 107 -4.39 -16.60 11.73
N ILE A 108 -4.43 -17.59 12.63
CA ILE A 108 -5.03 -17.44 13.96
C ILE A 108 -3.88 -17.29 14.97
N ASP A 109 -4.00 -16.30 15.83
CA ASP A 109 -3.06 -16.03 16.90
C ASP A 109 -3.85 -15.34 18.02
N ASP A 110 -3.91 -15.97 19.18
CA ASP A 110 -4.72 -15.51 20.31
C ASP A 110 -4.09 -14.28 21.01
N ASP A 111 -2.79 -14.06 20.82
CA ASP A 111 -2.08 -12.89 21.36
C ASP A 111 -2.30 -11.63 20.52
N ILE A 112 -2.82 -11.76 19.29
CA ILE A 112 -3.08 -10.65 18.38
C ILE A 112 -4.58 -10.42 18.25
N ILE A 113 -5.09 -9.38 18.91
CA ILE A 113 -6.52 -9.04 18.90
C ILE A 113 -6.98 -8.69 17.47
N HIS A 114 -8.08 -9.30 17.03
CA HIS A 114 -8.77 -8.92 15.79
C HIS A 114 -9.93 -7.97 16.09
N VAL A 115 -10.19 -7.00 15.21
CA VAL A 115 -11.24 -5.97 15.40
C VAL A 115 -12.62 -6.60 15.55
N ASN A 116 -12.89 -7.67 14.80
CA ASN A 116 -14.17 -8.40 14.84
C ASN A 116 -14.13 -9.61 15.80
N GLY A 117 -13.15 -9.68 16.70
CA GLY A 117 -12.98 -10.76 17.68
C GLY A 117 -12.23 -11.97 17.11
N LYS A 118 -12.61 -12.47 15.93
CA LYS A 118 -11.92 -13.57 15.23
C LYS A 118 -11.63 -13.18 13.79
N PRO A 119 -10.48 -13.57 13.22
CA PRO A 119 -10.19 -13.38 11.80
C PRO A 119 -11.23 -14.10 10.94
N ASN A 120 -11.79 -13.38 9.99
CA ASN A 120 -12.63 -13.93 8.92
C ASN A 120 -12.21 -13.29 7.60
N PRO A 121 -11.31 -13.92 6.83
CA PRO A 121 -10.72 -13.34 5.64
C PRO A 121 -11.75 -12.84 4.61
N ASP A 122 -12.83 -13.60 4.41
CA ASP A 122 -13.88 -13.25 3.44
C ASP A 122 -14.66 -12.01 3.89
N SER A 123 -15.01 -11.95 5.18
CA SER A 123 -15.69 -10.78 5.75
C SER A 123 -14.79 -9.55 5.74
N ASP A 124 -13.53 -9.70 6.14
CA ASP A 124 -12.56 -8.60 6.20
C ASP A 124 -12.28 -8.03 4.81
N PHE A 125 -12.18 -8.89 3.80
CA PHE A 125 -12.06 -8.50 2.41
C PHE A 125 -13.29 -7.74 1.91
N SER A 126 -14.48 -8.26 2.21
CA SER A 126 -15.76 -7.66 1.80
C SER A 126 -16.01 -6.31 2.48
N ASP A 127 -15.64 -6.18 3.76
CA ASP A 127 -15.79 -4.93 4.51
C ASP A 127 -14.98 -3.80 3.85
N ILE A 128 -13.70 -4.05 3.50
CA ILE A 128 -12.86 -3.05 2.84
C ILE A 128 -13.37 -2.71 1.44
N ASN A 129 -13.74 -3.72 0.65
CA ASN A 129 -14.30 -3.47 -0.69
C ASN A 129 -15.58 -2.64 -0.63
N SER A 130 -16.43 -2.87 0.37
CA SER A 130 -17.65 -2.10 0.54
C SER A 130 -17.37 -0.63 0.84
N GLU A 131 -16.37 -0.33 1.68
CA GLU A 131 -15.97 1.04 1.97
C GLU A 131 -15.36 1.74 0.73
N LEU A 132 -14.58 1.02 -0.07
CA LEU A 132 -14.04 1.55 -1.33
C LEU A 132 -15.18 1.88 -2.32
N MET A 133 -16.15 0.97 -2.48
CA MET A 133 -17.31 1.21 -3.35
C MET A 133 -18.15 2.39 -2.88
N LEU A 134 -18.36 2.55 -1.57
CA LEU A 134 -19.08 3.71 -1.03
C LEU A 134 -18.34 5.03 -1.30
N SER A 135 -17.02 5.01 -1.24
CA SER A 135 -16.19 6.17 -1.63
C SER A 135 -16.33 6.53 -3.10
N ASP A 136 -16.36 5.51 -3.96
CA ASP A 136 -16.52 5.71 -5.40
C ASP A 136 -17.91 6.30 -5.72
N ILE A 137 -18.96 5.80 -5.07
CA ILE A 137 -20.32 6.33 -5.18
C ILE A 137 -20.35 7.81 -4.78
N ALA A 138 -19.79 8.16 -3.61
CA ALA A 138 -19.74 9.54 -3.15
C ALA A 138 -18.96 10.47 -4.10
N THR A 139 -17.92 9.94 -4.74
CA THR A 139 -17.15 10.69 -5.75
C THR A 139 -17.97 10.93 -7.00
N LEU A 140 -18.70 9.92 -7.49
CA LEU A 140 -19.58 10.04 -8.64
C LEU A 140 -20.73 11.02 -8.38
N GLU A 141 -21.39 10.94 -7.22
CA GLU A 141 -22.48 11.85 -6.83
C GLU A 141 -22.02 13.32 -6.75
N SER A 142 -20.77 13.56 -6.34
CA SER A 142 -20.21 14.92 -6.28
C SER A 142 -19.84 15.50 -7.65
N THR A 143 -19.81 14.66 -8.69
CA THR A 143 -19.38 15.05 -10.04
C THR A 143 -20.59 15.28 -10.97
N LEU A 144 -21.76 14.80 -10.57
CA LEU A 144 -23.06 15.01 -11.26
C LEU A 144 -23.70 16.34 -10.84
#